data_ec3d00a75a8d777ef96e5b071dfd2ace
#
_entry.id   ec3d00a75a8d777ef96e5b071dfd2ace
#
_cell.length_a   1.000
_cell.length_b   1.000
_cell.length_c   1.000
_cell.angle_alpha   90.00
_cell.angle_beta   90.00
_cell.angle_gamma   90.00
#
_symmetry.space_group_name_H-M   'P 1'
#
loop_
_entity.id
_entity.type
_entity.pdbx_description
1 polymer ?
#
loop_
_entity_poly.entity_id
_entity_poly.type
_entity_poly.pdbx_seq_one_letter_code
_entity_poly.pdbx_strand_id
1 'polypeptide(L)'
;MITVFVGGRPLYASDLLNLSDAWVVAWLPGTEGKGLADVLFRNVQGDTAHNFTGRLPFPWPATACQSALDDGDGTDPPLFSRGYGLRYNNETSASPAVPTSDTLRCDHIAVQTPLEKQN
;
A
#
# COMPACT_ATOMS: atom_id res chain seq x y z
N MET A 1 4.14 9.59 -13.62
CA MET A 1 3.40 10.29 -12.52
C MET A 1 3.83 9.69 -11.19
N ILE A 2 4.19 10.53 -10.20
CA ILE A 2 4.46 10.08 -8.83
C ILE A 2 3.20 10.37 -8.02
N THR A 3 2.65 9.34 -7.38
CA THR A 3 1.49 9.49 -6.49
C THR A 3 1.95 9.42 -5.04
N VAL A 4 1.55 10.42 -4.25
CA VAL A 4 1.81 10.46 -2.81
C VAL A 4 0.51 10.19 -2.08
N PHE A 5 0.48 9.08 -1.35
CA PHE A 5 -0.63 8.71 -0.51
C PHE A 5 -0.47 9.32 0.89
N VAL A 6 -1.48 10.06 1.33
CA VAL A 6 -1.58 10.61 2.68
C VAL A 6 -2.80 10.00 3.36
N GLY A 7 -2.59 9.25 4.43
CA GLY A 7 -3.66 8.58 5.14
C GLY A 7 -3.17 7.85 6.39
N GLY A 8 -4.08 7.59 7.32
CA GLY A 8 -3.75 6.95 8.61
C GLY A 8 -3.73 5.42 8.56
N ARG A 9 -4.12 4.80 7.44
CA ARG A 9 -4.15 3.34 7.27
C ARG A 9 -3.98 2.98 5.80
N PRO A 10 -3.54 1.75 5.48
CA PRO A 10 -3.59 1.22 4.12
C PRO A 10 -5.01 1.20 3.58
N LEU A 11 -5.18 1.56 2.32
CA LEU A 11 -6.44 1.50 1.59
C LEU A 11 -6.23 0.81 0.26
N TYR A 12 -7.25 0.13 -0.23
CA TYR A 12 -7.23 -0.38 -1.59
C TYR A 12 -7.04 0.76 -2.58
N ALA A 13 -6.05 0.63 -3.44
CA ALA A 13 -5.66 1.69 -4.38
C ALA A 13 -5.07 1.12 -5.69
N SER A 14 -5.43 -0.10 -6.08
CA SER A 14 -4.84 -0.78 -7.24
C SER A 14 -4.97 0.02 -8.53
N ASP A 15 -6.10 0.70 -8.75
CA ASP A 15 -6.30 1.51 -9.94
C ASP A 15 -5.33 2.71 -10.00
N LEU A 16 -5.10 3.36 -8.85
CA LEU A 16 -4.15 4.47 -8.76
C LEU A 16 -2.70 3.98 -8.84
N LEU A 17 -2.40 2.82 -8.25
CA LEU A 17 -1.09 2.18 -8.35
C LEU A 17 -0.75 1.87 -9.81
N ASN A 18 -1.69 1.30 -10.56
CA ASN A 18 -1.50 0.97 -11.99
C ASN A 18 -1.28 2.21 -12.88
N LEU A 19 -1.79 3.37 -12.48
CA LEU A 19 -1.60 4.64 -13.18
C LEU A 19 -0.31 5.38 -12.77
N SER A 20 0.39 4.89 -11.73
CA SER A 20 1.53 5.57 -11.14
C SER A 20 2.84 4.93 -11.57
N ASP A 21 3.82 5.75 -11.98
CA ASP A 21 5.20 5.31 -12.18
C ASP A 21 5.92 5.07 -10.85
N ALA A 22 5.46 5.75 -9.79
CA ALA A 22 5.93 5.54 -8.42
C ALA A 22 4.82 5.85 -7.41
N TRP A 23 4.80 5.09 -6.33
CA TRP A 23 3.85 5.22 -5.22
C TRP A 23 4.58 5.44 -3.92
N VAL A 24 4.30 6.56 -3.26
CA VAL A 24 4.93 6.95 -2.01
C VAL A 24 3.88 7.04 -0.90
N VAL A 25 4.11 6.34 0.19
CA VAL A 25 3.25 6.38 1.37
C VAL A 25 3.85 7.33 2.39
N ALA A 26 3.22 8.48 2.57
CA ALA A 26 3.66 9.51 3.52
C ALA A 26 2.97 9.41 4.89
N TRP A 27 1.98 8.55 5.04
CA TRP A 27 1.12 8.44 6.22
C TRP A 27 0.49 9.79 6.58
N LEU A 28 0.67 10.27 7.79
CA LEU A 28 0.15 11.55 8.30
C LEU A 28 1.32 12.47 8.65
N PRO A 29 1.95 13.14 7.65
CA PRO A 29 3.17 13.91 7.87
C PRO A 29 2.92 15.21 8.67
N GLY A 30 1.68 15.65 8.83
CA GLY A 30 1.36 16.90 9.52
C GLY A 30 2.07 18.08 8.89
N THR A 31 2.86 18.81 9.69
CA THR A 31 3.65 19.98 9.24
C THR A 31 4.97 19.61 8.59
N GLU A 32 5.36 18.32 8.58
CA GLU A 32 6.68 17.83 8.14
C GLU A 32 6.76 17.55 6.63
N GLY A 33 6.03 18.30 5.82
CA GLY A 33 6.05 18.19 4.35
C GLY A 33 7.43 18.38 3.74
N LYS A 34 8.34 19.10 4.43
CA LYS A 34 9.73 19.25 3.99
C LYS A 34 10.45 17.90 3.92
N GLY A 35 10.27 17.02 4.89
CA GLY A 35 10.88 15.69 4.88
C GLY A 35 10.46 14.86 3.68
N LEU A 36 9.19 14.97 3.25
CA LEU A 36 8.71 14.34 2.03
C LEU A 36 9.40 14.92 0.78
N ALA A 37 9.54 16.23 0.72
CA ALA A 37 10.24 16.88 -0.40
C ALA A 37 11.72 16.45 -0.48
N ASP A 38 12.39 16.32 0.66
CA ASP A 38 13.82 15.95 0.75
C ASP A 38 14.09 14.52 0.22
N VAL A 39 13.12 13.61 0.26
CA VAL A 39 13.25 12.27 -0.34
C VAL A 39 12.79 12.18 -1.79
N LEU A 40 11.93 13.10 -2.24
CA LEU A 40 11.40 13.11 -3.60
C LEU A 40 12.25 13.89 -4.58
N PHE A 41 12.91 14.95 -4.13
CA PHE A 41 13.65 15.85 -5.00
C PHE A 41 15.16 15.75 -4.77
N ARG A 42 15.89 15.94 -5.84
CA ARG A 42 17.34 16.06 -5.77
C ARG A 42 17.75 17.43 -5.20
N ASN A 43 18.91 17.46 -4.56
CA ASN A 43 19.50 18.72 -4.11
C ASN A 43 19.99 19.57 -5.32
N VAL A 44 20.48 20.78 -5.05
CA VAL A 44 20.97 21.69 -6.09
C VAL A 44 22.20 21.18 -6.84
N GLN A 45 22.92 20.20 -6.28
CA GLN A 45 24.04 19.51 -6.91
C GLN A 45 23.56 18.34 -7.80
N GLY A 46 22.27 18.00 -7.76
CA GLY A 46 21.69 16.90 -8.52
C GLY A 46 21.76 15.53 -7.81
N ASP A 47 22.20 15.49 -6.56
CA ASP A 47 22.29 14.28 -5.78
C ASP A 47 21.00 14.00 -5.01
N THR A 48 20.76 12.71 -4.69
CA THR A 48 19.70 12.32 -3.79
C THR A 48 20.05 12.76 -2.37
N ALA A 49 19.28 13.70 -1.81
CA ALA A 49 19.54 14.24 -0.48
C ALA A 49 19.30 13.16 0.61
N HIS A 50 18.21 12.42 0.47
CA HIS A 50 17.84 11.36 1.39
C HIS A 50 17.27 10.16 0.63
N ASN A 51 17.54 8.96 1.13
CA ASN A 51 17.00 7.72 0.58
C ASN A 51 15.72 7.32 1.34
N PHE A 52 14.86 6.59 0.68
CA PHE A 52 13.74 5.93 1.34
C PHE A 52 14.26 4.81 2.26
N THR A 53 13.90 4.87 3.54
CA THR A 53 14.26 3.84 4.54
C THR A 53 13.02 3.21 5.19
N GLY A 54 11.85 3.83 4.99
CA GLY A 54 10.59 3.38 5.53
C GLY A 54 10.23 1.96 5.10
N ARG A 55 9.52 1.26 5.98
CA ARG A 55 8.94 -0.06 5.74
C ARG A 55 7.47 -0.02 6.13
N LEU A 56 6.64 -0.75 5.39
CA LEU A 56 5.23 -0.86 5.75
C LEU A 56 5.07 -1.47 7.15
N PRO A 57 4.43 -0.78 8.09
CA PRO A 57 4.15 -1.33 9.42
C PRO A 57 3.00 -2.34 9.40
N PHE A 58 2.17 -2.30 8.35
CA PHE A 58 1.01 -3.16 8.13
C PHE A 58 1.04 -3.70 6.71
N PRO A 59 0.42 -4.87 6.43
CA PRO A 59 0.21 -5.34 5.08
C PRO A 59 -0.66 -4.34 4.28
N TRP A 60 -0.45 -4.26 2.97
CA TRP A 60 -1.26 -3.44 2.06
C TRP A 60 -2.28 -4.31 1.34
N PRO A 61 -3.58 -3.94 1.33
CA PRO A 61 -4.61 -4.78 0.73
C PRO A 61 -4.46 -4.91 -0.79
N ALA A 62 -4.63 -6.12 -1.30
CA ALA A 62 -4.72 -6.41 -2.73
C ALA A 62 -6.12 -6.16 -3.29
N THR A 63 -7.15 -6.28 -2.44
CA THR A 63 -8.55 -6.11 -2.83
C THR A 63 -9.28 -5.17 -1.87
N ALA A 64 -10.39 -4.59 -2.34
CA ALA A 64 -11.23 -3.73 -1.50
C ALA A 64 -11.91 -4.49 -0.34
N CYS A 65 -11.92 -5.80 -0.40
CA CYS A 65 -12.59 -6.67 0.58
C CYS A 65 -11.69 -7.07 1.74
N GLN A 66 -10.38 -6.86 1.61
CA GLN A 66 -9.42 -7.13 2.67
C GLN A 66 -9.45 -6.02 3.71
N SER A 67 -10.37 -6.11 4.67
CA SER A 67 -10.53 -5.09 5.72
C SER A 67 -9.63 -5.31 6.94
N ALA A 68 -9.25 -6.55 7.20
CA ALA A 68 -8.34 -6.94 8.28
C ALA A 68 -7.29 -7.88 7.69
N LEU A 69 -6.11 -7.32 7.42
CA LEU A 69 -4.97 -8.09 6.95
C LEU A 69 -4.14 -8.51 8.15
N ASP A 70 -4.12 -9.80 8.40
CA ASP A 70 -3.15 -10.41 9.30
C ASP A 70 -2.08 -11.14 8.48
N ASP A 71 -0.83 -11.11 8.95
CA ASP A 71 0.30 -11.72 8.22
C ASP A 71 0.23 -13.26 8.20
N GLY A 72 -0.84 -13.87 8.71
CA GLY A 72 -0.75 -15.23 9.22
C GLY A 72 -1.59 -16.35 8.61
N ASP A 73 -2.68 -16.10 7.91
CA ASP A 73 -3.54 -17.23 7.51
C ASP A 73 -3.33 -17.76 6.08
N GLY A 74 -2.59 -17.03 5.25
CA GLY A 74 -2.20 -17.48 3.91
C GLY A 74 -3.34 -17.67 2.91
N THR A 75 -4.59 -17.42 3.29
CA THR A 75 -5.76 -17.64 2.43
C THR A 75 -5.99 -16.50 1.46
N ASP A 76 -5.54 -15.28 1.80
CA ASP A 76 -5.75 -14.09 0.99
C ASP A 76 -4.52 -13.16 1.09
N PRO A 77 -3.50 -13.36 0.25
CA PRO A 77 -2.23 -12.66 0.38
C PRO A 77 -2.38 -11.15 0.15
N PRO A 78 -1.70 -10.32 0.94
CA PRO A 78 -1.69 -8.88 0.73
C PRO A 78 -0.95 -8.52 -0.57
N LEU A 79 -1.24 -7.34 -1.13
CA LEU A 79 -0.49 -6.80 -2.27
C LEU A 79 0.97 -6.54 -1.90
N PHE A 80 1.18 -5.93 -0.73
CA PHE A 80 2.51 -5.76 -0.14
C PHE A 80 2.48 -6.24 1.29
N SER A 81 3.42 -7.11 1.64
CA SER A 81 3.56 -7.63 3.01
C SER A 81 4.09 -6.56 3.96
N ARG A 82 3.89 -6.78 5.26
CA ARG A 82 4.58 -6.01 6.29
C ARG A 82 6.09 -6.01 6.06
N GLY A 83 6.73 -4.90 6.30
CA GLY A 83 8.17 -4.73 6.07
C GLY A 83 8.57 -4.44 4.63
N TYR A 84 7.63 -4.44 3.68
CA TYR A 84 7.91 -4.04 2.31
C TYR A 84 8.29 -2.55 2.23
N GLY A 85 9.23 -2.23 1.34
CA GLY A 85 9.63 -0.87 1.03
C GLY A 85 10.81 -0.84 0.07
N LEU A 86 10.75 0.09 -0.88
CA LEU A 86 11.79 0.30 -1.88
C LEU A 86 12.78 1.38 -1.42
N ARG A 87 13.92 1.40 -2.07
CA ARG A 87 14.99 2.40 -1.91
C ARG A 87 15.46 2.84 -3.29
N TYR A 88 16.04 4.03 -3.38
CA TYR A 88 16.88 4.35 -4.53
C TYR A 88 18.03 3.34 -4.59
N ASN A 89 18.46 2.90 -5.70
CA ASN A 89 19.54 1.90 -5.89
C ASN A 89 19.16 0.42 -5.60
N ASN A 90 17.91 0.10 -5.40
CA ASN A 90 17.46 -1.30 -5.44
C ASN A 90 17.20 -1.69 -6.90
N GLU A 91 18.20 -2.15 -7.59
CA GLU A 91 18.11 -2.56 -9.00
C GLU A 91 17.21 -3.79 -9.24
N THR A 92 16.68 -4.42 -8.17
CA THR A 92 16.05 -5.74 -8.28
C THR A 92 14.68 -5.86 -7.61
N SER A 93 14.10 -4.78 -7.13
CA SER A 93 12.75 -4.87 -6.55
C SER A 93 11.71 -4.73 -7.63
N ALA A 94 11.39 -5.83 -8.29
CA ALA A 94 10.20 -5.89 -9.11
C ALA A 94 8.99 -5.52 -8.24
N SER A 95 8.25 -4.50 -8.65
CA SER A 95 6.96 -4.22 -8.04
C SER A 95 6.07 -5.46 -8.25
N PRO A 96 5.36 -5.95 -7.23
CA PRO A 96 4.42 -7.04 -7.45
C PRO A 96 3.39 -6.63 -8.50
N ALA A 97 2.89 -7.60 -9.26
CA ALA A 97 1.82 -7.34 -10.19
C ALA A 97 0.59 -6.83 -9.43
N VAL A 98 0.11 -5.64 -9.80
CA VAL A 98 -1.06 -5.04 -9.17
C VAL A 98 -2.31 -5.59 -9.87
N PRO A 99 -3.26 -6.21 -9.13
CA PRO A 99 -4.50 -6.71 -9.71
C PRO A 99 -5.28 -5.60 -10.41
N THR A 100 -5.89 -5.91 -11.54
CA THR A 100 -6.83 -4.99 -12.22
C THR A 100 -8.22 -5.08 -11.58
N SER A 101 -9.03 -4.04 -11.75
CA SER A 101 -10.35 -3.86 -11.11
C SER A 101 -11.36 -4.99 -11.36
N ASP A 102 -11.18 -5.81 -12.39
CA ASP A 102 -12.08 -6.92 -12.73
C ASP A 102 -12.09 -8.07 -11.69
N THR A 103 -11.12 -8.08 -10.77
CA THR A 103 -11.03 -9.09 -9.70
C THR A 103 -11.71 -8.65 -8.39
N LEU A 104 -12.43 -7.53 -8.40
CA LEU A 104 -12.93 -6.83 -7.20
C LEU A 104 -14.29 -7.30 -6.69
N ARG A 105 -14.73 -8.50 -7.04
CA ARG A 105 -15.95 -9.05 -6.43
C ARG A 105 -15.64 -9.56 -5.04
N CYS A 106 -16.19 -8.87 -4.03
CA CYS A 106 -16.21 -9.33 -2.65
C CYS A 106 -17.24 -10.45 -2.46
N ASP A 107 -17.25 -11.45 -3.32
CA ASP A 107 -18.26 -12.52 -3.34
C ASP A 107 -18.15 -13.49 -2.15
N HIS A 108 -17.21 -13.24 -1.23
CA HIS A 108 -16.96 -14.11 -0.06
C HIS A 108 -17.32 -13.48 1.29
N ILE A 109 -18.08 -12.41 1.33
CA ILE A 109 -18.74 -12.04 2.58
C ILE A 109 -19.86 -13.06 2.78
N ALA A 110 -19.55 -14.15 3.46
CA ALA A 110 -20.57 -15.03 4.02
C ALA A 110 -21.44 -14.17 4.93
N VAL A 111 -22.60 -13.77 4.43
CA VAL A 111 -23.66 -13.21 5.27
C VAL A 111 -24.00 -14.34 6.24
N GLN A 112 -23.51 -14.24 7.48
CA GLN A 112 -23.99 -15.10 8.55
C GLN A 112 -25.48 -14.80 8.70
N THR A 113 -26.29 -15.70 8.18
CA THR A 113 -27.73 -15.71 8.43
C THR A 113 -27.93 -15.68 9.94
N PRO A 114 -28.80 -14.80 10.45
CA PRO A 114 -29.12 -14.78 11.87
C PRO A 114 -29.59 -16.16 12.30
N LEU A 115 -29.06 -16.68 13.40
CA LEU A 115 -29.48 -17.91 14.02
C LEU A 115 -30.99 -17.88 14.18
N GLU A 116 -31.66 -18.74 13.44
CA GLU A 116 -33.09 -19.02 13.58
C GLU A 116 -33.30 -19.49 15.01
N LYS A 117 -34.07 -18.75 15.79
CA LYS A 117 -34.44 -19.11 17.15
C LYS A 117 -35.26 -20.38 17.05
N GLN A 118 -34.66 -21.49 17.47
CA GLN A 118 -35.41 -22.70 17.71
C GLN A 118 -36.33 -22.49 18.94
N ASN A 119 -37.62 -22.54 18.69
CA ASN A 119 -38.65 -22.70 19.73
C ASN A 119 -38.61 -24.11 20.26
#